data_2ae5f1fd33f5e38e88a81ddc3a597c69
#
_entry.id   2ae5f1fd33f5e38e88a81ddc3a597c69
#
_cell.length_a   1.000
_cell.length_b   1.000
_cell.length_c   1.000
_cell.angle_alpha   90.00
_cell.angle_beta   90.00
_cell.angle_gamma   90.00
#
_symmetry.space_group_name_H-M   'P 1'
#
loop_
_entity.id
_entity.type
_entity.pdbx_description
1 polymer ?
#
loop_
_entity_poly.entity_id
_entity_poly.type
_entity_poly.pdbx_seq_one_letter_code
_entity_poly.pdbx_strand_id
1 'polypeptide(L)'
;MKVLFITSTRIGDAVLSTSILNYIKNKFPKSSFYIATGKTPAPLFKNFQNVKKIFILEKKFFKIHWLELWLQTFFHKWDIIIDLRGSIISYLLFNDQKYVYKSTNKSIHRLDELAFLMKTKYLPLPSIPILKKDTKNISNDFLKLKNFIAI
;
A
#
# COMPACT_ATOMS: atom_id res chain seq x y z
N MET A 1 -4.82 -8.03 -14.68
CA MET A 1 -3.88 -8.50 -13.65
C MET A 1 -4.41 -8.11 -12.28
N LYS A 2 -4.51 -9.06 -11.34
CA LYS A 2 -5.00 -8.85 -9.96
C LYS A 2 -3.80 -8.79 -9.00
N VAL A 3 -3.68 -7.71 -8.27
CA VAL A 3 -2.59 -7.47 -7.33
C VAL A 3 -3.14 -7.38 -5.91
N LEU A 4 -2.69 -8.27 -5.01
CA LEU A 4 -2.94 -8.15 -3.59
C LEU A 4 -1.77 -7.41 -2.94
N PHE A 5 -2.06 -6.28 -2.31
CA PHE A 5 -1.07 -5.42 -1.68
C PHE A 5 -1.35 -5.30 -0.19
N ILE A 6 -0.55 -5.96 0.63
CA ILE A 6 -0.65 -5.95 2.09
C ILE A 6 0.38 -4.96 2.63
N THR A 7 -0.10 -3.83 3.16
CA THR A 7 0.77 -2.74 3.62
C THR A 7 0.59 -2.43 5.10
N SER A 8 1.29 -1.41 5.58
CA SER A 8 1.40 -1.02 6.98
C SER A 8 0.08 -0.50 7.57
N THR A 9 0.01 -0.54 8.90
CA THR A 9 -1.01 0.15 9.71
C THR A 9 -0.60 1.57 10.09
N ARG A 10 0.67 1.96 9.85
CA ARG A 10 1.22 3.29 10.09
C ARG A 10 1.11 4.14 8.84
N ILE A 11 0.72 5.40 8.98
CA ILE A 11 0.52 6.33 7.86
C ILE A 11 1.82 6.53 7.06
N GLY A 12 2.94 6.82 7.73
CA GLY A 12 4.22 7.09 7.06
C GLY A 12 4.68 5.93 6.18
N ASP A 13 4.68 4.71 6.71
CA ASP A 13 5.03 3.52 5.93
C ASP A 13 4.05 3.28 4.77
N ALA A 14 2.76 3.54 4.98
CA ALA A 14 1.75 3.40 3.95
C ALA A 14 1.98 4.41 2.82
N VAL A 15 2.32 5.67 3.13
CA VAL A 15 2.68 6.68 2.13
C VAL A 15 3.89 6.24 1.33
N LEU A 16 4.98 5.84 1.97
CA LEU A 16 6.18 5.36 1.27
C LEU A 16 5.89 4.16 0.38
N SER A 17 5.00 3.27 0.81
CA SER A 17 4.62 2.08 0.04
C SER A 17 3.82 2.38 -1.24
N THR A 18 3.27 3.59 -1.39
CA THR A 18 2.58 4.00 -2.62
C THR A 18 3.50 4.01 -3.83
N SER A 19 4.82 4.15 -3.62
CA SER A 19 5.83 4.03 -4.68
C SER A 19 5.74 2.70 -5.42
N ILE A 20 5.44 1.60 -4.70
CA ILE A 20 5.24 0.28 -5.31
C ILE A 20 3.96 0.24 -6.15
N LEU A 21 2.86 0.82 -5.66
CA LEU A 21 1.61 0.90 -6.43
C LEU A 21 1.81 1.69 -7.72
N ASN A 22 2.51 2.82 -7.64
CA ASN A 22 2.85 3.63 -8.80
C ASN A 22 3.75 2.86 -9.79
N TYR A 23 4.74 2.14 -9.29
CA TYR A 23 5.61 1.30 -10.12
C TYR A 23 4.81 0.24 -10.89
N ILE A 24 3.93 -0.50 -10.19
CA ILE A 24 3.11 -1.54 -10.83
C ILE A 24 2.12 -0.93 -11.80
N LYS A 25 1.46 0.17 -11.45
CA LYS A 25 0.54 0.88 -12.32
C LYS A 25 1.23 1.33 -13.61
N ASN A 26 2.44 1.87 -13.52
CA ASN A 26 3.21 2.30 -14.70
C ASN A 26 3.59 1.13 -15.59
N LYS A 27 4.00 0.02 -14.98
CA LYS A 27 4.41 -1.20 -15.72
C LYS A 27 3.22 -1.97 -16.29
N PHE A 28 2.10 -1.98 -15.56
CA PHE A 28 0.87 -2.72 -15.89
C PHE A 28 -0.37 -1.84 -15.70
N PRO A 29 -0.69 -0.95 -16.64
CA PRO A 29 -1.78 0.05 -16.48
C PRO A 29 -3.17 -0.54 -16.26
N LYS A 30 -3.41 -1.79 -16.72
CA LYS A 30 -4.68 -2.51 -16.57
C LYS A 30 -4.75 -3.36 -15.30
N SER A 31 -3.80 -3.21 -14.35
CA SER A 31 -3.83 -3.94 -13.08
C SER A 31 -4.98 -3.46 -12.18
N SER A 32 -5.56 -4.41 -11.46
CA SER A 32 -6.58 -4.16 -10.42
C SER A 32 -5.96 -4.40 -9.06
N PHE A 33 -6.06 -3.41 -8.17
CA PHE A 33 -5.47 -3.46 -6.83
C PHE A 33 -6.51 -3.83 -5.78
N TYR A 34 -6.12 -4.74 -4.91
CA TYR A 34 -6.80 -5.13 -3.69
C TYR A 34 -5.84 -4.85 -2.54
N ILE A 35 -6.19 -3.92 -1.67
CA ILE A 35 -5.26 -3.36 -0.68
C ILE A 35 -5.69 -3.77 0.71
N ALA A 36 -4.79 -4.42 1.46
CA ALA A 36 -4.99 -4.74 2.86
C ALA A 36 -4.11 -3.83 3.72
N THR A 37 -4.74 -3.00 4.57
CA THR A 37 -4.06 -1.96 5.34
C THR A 37 -4.81 -1.69 6.66
N GLY A 38 -4.18 -0.95 7.58
CA GLY A 38 -4.87 -0.51 8.79
C GLY A 38 -5.97 0.50 8.53
N LYS A 39 -6.85 0.71 9.53
CA LYS A 39 -7.96 1.68 9.45
C LYS A 39 -7.46 3.09 9.18
N THR A 40 -6.40 3.52 9.87
CA THR A 40 -5.85 4.88 9.77
C THR A 40 -5.32 5.21 8.38
N PRO A 41 -4.47 4.39 7.70
CA PRO A 41 -3.99 4.69 6.37
C PRO A 41 -4.97 4.31 5.24
N ALA A 42 -6.06 3.58 5.50
CA ALA A 42 -7.00 3.16 4.45
C ALA A 42 -7.54 4.32 3.57
N PRO A 43 -7.84 5.52 4.11
CA PRO A 43 -8.27 6.65 3.29
C PRO A 43 -7.27 7.07 2.21
N LEU A 44 -5.96 6.89 2.43
CA LEU A 44 -4.91 7.24 1.45
C LEU A 44 -5.08 6.51 0.12
N PHE A 45 -5.65 5.32 0.16
CA PHE A 45 -5.77 4.44 -1.01
C PHE A 45 -7.10 4.56 -1.75
N LYS A 46 -8.09 5.29 -1.20
CA LYS A 46 -9.43 5.39 -1.81
C LYS A 46 -9.42 6.01 -3.21
N ASN A 47 -8.52 6.95 -3.44
CA ASN A 47 -8.46 7.71 -4.68
C ASN A 47 -7.45 7.12 -5.69
N PHE A 48 -6.76 6.03 -5.35
CA PHE A 48 -5.88 5.35 -6.30
C PHE A 48 -6.69 4.72 -7.44
N GLN A 49 -6.21 4.91 -8.66
CA GLN A 49 -6.82 4.30 -9.83
C GLN A 49 -6.76 2.77 -9.74
N ASN A 50 -7.82 2.12 -10.23
CA ASN A 50 -7.93 0.67 -10.30
C ASN A 50 -7.94 -0.06 -8.93
N VAL A 51 -8.13 0.62 -7.82
CA VAL A 51 -8.40 -0.02 -6.54
C VAL A 51 -9.82 -0.57 -6.55
N LYS A 52 -9.95 -1.87 -6.40
CA LYS A 52 -11.22 -2.61 -6.40
C LYS A 52 -11.77 -2.81 -4.99
N LYS A 53 -10.89 -3.08 -4.02
CA LYS A 53 -11.29 -3.31 -2.64
C LYS A 53 -10.18 -2.92 -1.69
N ILE A 54 -10.57 -2.38 -0.53
CA ILE A 54 -9.67 -2.13 0.59
C ILE A 54 -10.14 -3.00 1.76
N PHE A 55 -9.26 -3.87 2.25
CA PHE A 55 -9.45 -4.69 3.43
C PHE A 55 -8.85 -3.95 4.62
N ILE A 56 -9.65 -3.70 5.65
CA ILE A 56 -9.17 -3.03 6.86
C ILE A 56 -8.70 -4.06 7.86
N LEU A 57 -7.42 -4.00 8.21
CA LEU A 57 -6.79 -4.87 9.18
C LEU A 57 -6.80 -4.20 10.56
N GLU A 58 -7.82 -4.43 11.33
CA GLU A 58 -7.87 -4.00 12.73
C GLU A 58 -7.27 -5.09 13.63
N LYS A 59 -6.45 -4.67 14.60
CA LYS A 59 -5.81 -5.60 15.53
C LYS A 59 -6.88 -6.23 16.41
N LYS A 60 -7.27 -7.46 16.12
CA LYS A 60 -8.24 -8.26 16.90
C LYS A 60 -7.51 -9.25 17.81
N PHE A 61 -8.20 -9.69 18.87
CA PHE A 61 -7.74 -10.77 19.74
C PHE A 61 -7.34 -12.01 18.88
N PHE A 62 -6.31 -12.75 19.29
CA PHE A 62 -5.80 -13.94 18.60
C PHE A 62 -5.48 -13.78 17.11
N LYS A 63 -5.23 -12.53 16.63
CA LYS A 63 -4.89 -12.27 15.21
C LYS A 63 -5.98 -12.70 14.22
N ILE A 64 -7.24 -12.79 14.63
CA ILE A 64 -8.39 -13.23 13.81
C ILE A 64 -8.52 -12.40 12.52
N HIS A 65 -8.12 -11.12 12.53
CA HIS A 65 -8.12 -10.27 11.33
C HIS A 65 -7.32 -10.86 10.15
N TRP A 66 -6.34 -11.72 10.43
CA TRP A 66 -5.60 -12.42 9.38
C TRP A 66 -6.40 -13.56 8.78
N LEU A 67 -7.14 -14.31 9.62
CA LEU A 67 -8.04 -15.36 9.13
C LEU A 67 -9.16 -14.75 8.29
N GLU A 68 -9.73 -13.63 8.70
CA GLU A 68 -10.74 -12.89 7.93
C GLU A 68 -10.20 -12.46 6.56
N LEU A 69 -8.97 -11.93 6.52
CA LEU A 69 -8.32 -11.57 5.26
C LEU A 69 -8.13 -12.81 4.38
N TRP A 70 -7.66 -13.91 4.96
CA TRP A 70 -7.43 -15.15 4.24
C TRP A 70 -8.74 -15.69 3.63
N LEU A 71 -9.81 -15.79 4.39
CA LEU A 71 -11.12 -16.23 3.89
C LEU A 71 -11.65 -15.36 2.75
N GLN A 72 -11.41 -14.05 2.82
CA GLN A 72 -11.84 -13.11 1.78
C GLN A 72 -10.97 -13.14 0.51
N THR A 73 -9.76 -13.67 0.59
CA THR A 73 -8.77 -13.65 -0.49
C THR A 73 -8.43 -15.02 -1.04
N PHE A 74 -8.74 -16.10 -0.31
CA PHE A 74 -8.37 -17.48 -0.64
C PHE A 74 -8.92 -17.96 -2.00
N PHE A 75 -10.18 -17.66 -2.29
CA PHE A 75 -10.83 -18.08 -3.54
C PHE A 75 -10.41 -17.29 -4.79
N HIS A 76 -9.47 -16.35 -4.63
CA HIS A 76 -8.95 -15.55 -5.73
C HIS A 76 -7.59 -16.07 -6.18
N LYS A 77 -7.40 -16.25 -7.47
CA LYS A 77 -6.07 -16.37 -8.05
C LYS A 77 -5.47 -14.97 -8.18
N TRP A 78 -4.28 -14.78 -7.59
CA TRP A 78 -3.55 -13.52 -7.61
C TRP A 78 -2.41 -13.60 -8.62
N ASP A 79 -2.29 -12.63 -9.51
CA ASP A 79 -1.11 -12.56 -10.39
C ASP A 79 0.12 -12.11 -9.60
N ILE A 80 -0.07 -11.13 -8.71
CA ILE A 80 1.01 -10.65 -7.83
C ILE A 80 0.50 -10.49 -6.40
N ILE A 81 1.26 -10.99 -5.43
CA ILE A 81 1.10 -10.67 -4.00
C ILE A 81 2.31 -9.88 -3.53
N ILE A 82 2.06 -8.73 -2.91
CA ILE A 82 3.09 -7.92 -2.25
C ILE A 82 2.71 -7.78 -0.80
N ASP A 83 3.54 -8.33 0.06
CA ASP A 83 3.31 -8.34 1.51
C ASP A 83 4.44 -7.61 2.23
N LEU A 84 4.18 -6.37 2.64
CA LEU A 84 5.12 -5.54 3.38
C LEU A 84 5.11 -5.79 4.89
N ARG A 85 4.26 -6.71 5.34
CA ARG A 85 4.16 -7.10 6.75
C ARG A 85 4.77 -8.46 7.04
N GLY A 86 5.18 -9.21 6.01
CA GLY A 86 5.76 -10.54 6.16
C GLY A 86 4.78 -11.54 6.78
N SER A 87 3.51 -11.47 6.39
CA SER A 87 2.47 -12.33 6.96
C SER A 87 2.52 -13.76 6.39
N ILE A 88 2.08 -14.72 7.19
CA ILE A 88 1.96 -16.12 6.73
C ILE A 88 0.94 -16.25 5.61
N ILE A 89 -0.08 -15.38 5.57
CA ILE A 89 -1.17 -15.43 4.59
C ILE A 89 -0.66 -15.40 3.16
N SER A 90 0.34 -14.57 2.89
CA SER A 90 0.94 -14.47 1.55
C SER A 90 1.49 -15.79 1.03
N TYR A 91 1.77 -16.76 1.91
CA TYR A 91 2.23 -18.10 1.55
C TYR A 91 1.10 -19.11 1.36
N LEU A 92 -0.10 -18.82 1.89
CA LEU A 92 -1.27 -19.68 1.83
C LEU A 92 -2.23 -19.33 0.69
N LEU A 93 -1.91 -18.31 -0.11
CA LEU A 93 -2.73 -17.86 -1.22
C LEU A 93 -2.15 -18.30 -2.57
N PHE A 94 -3.03 -18.62 -3.52
CA PHE A 94 -2.65 -18.96 -4.89
C PHE A 94 -2.16 -17.70 -5.62
N ASN A 95 -0.93 -17.74 -6.13
CA ASN A 95 -0.32 -16.61 -6.82
C ASN A 95 0.71 -17.06 -7.86
N ASP A 96 0.94 -16.21 -8.87
CA ASP A 96 1.98 -16.44 -9.87
C ASP A 96 3.32 -15.82 -9.41
N GLN A 97 3.27 -14.63 -8.79
CA GLN A 97 4.46 -13.94 -8.26
C GLN A 97 4.21 -13.42 -6.84
N LYS A 98 5.23 -13.47 -6.01
CA LYS A 98 5.13 -13.07 -4.61
C LYS A 98 6.39 -12.29 -4.17
N TYR A 99 6.14 -11.15 -3.52
CA TYR A 99 7.14 -10.30 -2.89
C TYR A 99 6.79 -10.13 -1.42
N VAL A 100 7.54 -10.80 -0.54
CA VAL A 100 7.30 -10.76 0.90
C VAL A 100 8.47 -10.08 1.59
N TYR A 101 8.16 -9.00 2.30
CA TYR A 101 9.14 -8.26 3.07
C TYR A 101 9.70 -9.13 4.21
N LYS A 102 11.01 -9.16 4.28
CA LYS A 102 11.76 -9.74 5.40
C LYS A 102 12.60 -8.63 6.02
N SER A 103 12.50 -8.44 7.32
CA SER A 103 13.32 -7.46 8.02
C SER A 103 14.79 -7.73 7.77
N THR A 104 15.53 -6.71 7.36
CA THR A 104 16.98 -6.75 7.20
C THR A 104 17.60 -5.86 8.27
N ASN A 105 18.69 -6.32 8.88
CA ASN A 105 19.42 -5.55 9.90
C ASN A 105 20.26 -4.40 9.29
N LYS A 106 20.04 -4.06 8.03
CA LYS A 106 20.78 -3.01 7.34
C LYS A 106 20.07 -1.67 7.52
N SER A 107 20.81 -0.64 7.91
CA SER A 107 20.34 0.74 7.91
C SER A 107 20.31 1.28 6.48
N ILE A 108 19.28 0.94 5.73
CA ILE A 108 19.07 1.36 4.34
C ILE A 108 17.83 2.27 4.31
N HIS A 109 17.82 3.26 3.43
CA HIS A 109 16.65 4.10 3.23
C HIS A 109 15.43 3.26 2.81
N ARG A 110 14.24 3.57 3.37
CA ARG A 110 13.04 2.74 3.19
C ARG A 110 12.66 2.52 1.72
N LEU A 111 12.82 3.52 0.86
CA LEU A 111 12.52 3.37 -0.56
C LEU A 111 13.48 2.41 -1.27
N ASP A 112 14.75 2.41 -0.89
CA ASP A 112 15.75 1.47 -1.45
C ASP A 112 15.45 0.03 -1.02
N GLU A 113 15.00 -0.13 0.22
CA GLU A 113 14.56 -1.42 0.76
C GLU A 113 13.34 -1.96 -0.02
N LEU A 114 12.37 -1.10 -0.32
CA LEU A 114 11.22 -1.44 -1.14
C LEU A 114 11.61 -1.73 -2.61
N ALA A 115 12.57 -1.00 -3.15
CA ALA A 115 13.10 -1.24 -4.50
C ALA A 115 13.81 -2.62 -4.58
N PHE A 116 14.60 -2.93 -3.56
CA PHE A 116 15.24 -4.25 -3.44
C PHE A 116 14.22 -5.39 -3.36
N LEU A 117 13.17 -5.21 -2.54
CA LEU A 117 12.05 -6.17 -2.45
C LEU A 117 11.42 -6.42 -3.82
N MET A 118 11.17 -5.38 -4.58
CA MET A 118 10.57 -5.44 -5.92
C MET A 118 11.55 -5.86 -7.02
N LYS A 119 12.81 -6.16 -6.66
CA LYS A 119 13.89 -6.52 -7.58
C LYS A 119 14.07 -5.48 -8.70
N THR A 120 14.03 -4.20 -8.34
CA THR A 120 14.22 -3.07 -9.23
C THR A 120 15.33 -2.15 -8.71
N LYS A 121 15.97 -1.39 -9.61
CA LYS A 121 17.03 -0.46 -9.23
C LYS A 121 16.49 0.73 -8.42
N TYR A 122 15.28 1.21 -8.76
CA TYR A 122 14.63 2.32 -8.07
C TYR A 122 13.11 2.24 -8.25
N LEU A 123 12.38 2.86 -7.32
CA LEU A 123 10.93 3.04 -7.39
C LEU A 123 10.61 4.51 -7.70
N PRO A 124 9.48 4.79 -8.34
CA PRO A 124 8.98 6.16 -8.45
C PRO A 124 8.73 6.76 -7.07
N LEU A 125 8.78 8.08 -6.96
CA LEU A 125 8.50 8.77 -5.71
C LEU A 125 7.10 8.41 -5.19
N PRO A 126 6.93 8.29 -3.87
CA PRO A 126 5.62 8.10 -3.27
C PRO A 126 4.69 9.25 -3.65
N SER A 127 3.47 8.94 -4.04
CA SER A 127 2.46 9.97 -4.32
C SER A 127 1.07 9.45 -3.98
N ILE A 128 0.22 10.34 -3.50
CA ILE A 128 -1.17 10.06 -3.17
C ILE A 128 -2.04 10.92 -4.07
N PRO A 129 -2.99 10.31 -4.81
CA PRO A 129 -3.91 11.07 -5.64
C PRO A 129 -4.85 11.92 -4.77
N ILE A 130 -4.77 13.24 -4.93
CA ILE A 130 -5.63 14.21 -4.26
C ILE A 130 -6.72 14.61 -5.23
N LEU A 131 -7.98 14.48 -4.84
CA LEU A 131 -9.10 14.95 -5.65
C LEU A 131 -9.35 16.45 -5.39
N LYS A 132 -9.76 17.20 -6.42
CA LYS A 132 -10.10 18.63 -6.28
C LYS A 132 -11.13 18.91 -5.18
N LYS A 133 -12.04 17.96 -4.91
CA LYS A 133 -13.00 18.07 -3.82
C LYS A 133 -12.34 18.01 -2.42
N ASP A 134 -11.20 17.32 -2.29
CA ASP A 134 -10.51 17.16 -1.00
C ASP A 134 -9.81 18.47 -0.60
N THR A 135 -9.56 19.37 -1.56
CA THR A 135 -8.93 20.68 -1.32
C THR A 135 -9.92 21.80 -1.01
N LYS A 136 -11.23 21.59 -1.22
CA LYS A 136 -12.25 22.62 -0.98
C LYS A 136 -12.36 23.08 0.49
N ASN A 137 -11.94 22.23 1.42
CA ASN A 137 -11.99 22.52 2.87
C ASN A 137 -10.68 23.11 3.41
N ILE A 138 -9.70 23.39 2.53
CA ILE A 138 -8.50 24.11 2.94
C ILE A 138 -8.91 25.57 3.11
N SER A 139 -8.77 26.11 4.33
CA SER A 139 -9.16 27.51 4.60
C SER A 139 -8.42 28.44 3.66
N ASN A 140 -9.12 29.47 3.17
CA ASN A 140 -8.53 30.50 2.29
C ASN A 140 -7.30 31.18 2.91
N ASP A 141 -7.20 31.18 4.24
CA ASP A 141 -6.07 31.73 4.97
C ASP A 141 -4.80 30.90 4.77
N PHE A 142 -4.93 29.57 4.68
CA PHE A 142 -3.81 28.69 4.36
C PHE A 142 -3.27 28.91 2.94
N LEU A 143 -4.14 29.22 2.00
CA LEU A 143 -3.76 29.50 0.60
C LEU A 143 -3.08 30.85 0.41
N LYS A 144 -3.23 31.79 1.37
CA LYS A 144 -2.58 33.11 1.37
C LYS A 144 -1.15 33.08 1.90
N LEU A 145 -0.75 32.00 2.59
CA LEU A 145 0.61 31.88 3.13
C LEU A 145 1.58 31.59 1.99
N LYS A 146 2.42 32.58 1.64
CA LYS A 146 3.44 32.41 0.59
C LYS A 146 4.65 31.58 1.05
N ASN A 147 4.96 31.59 2.34
CA ASN A 147 6.07 30.85 2.95
C ASN A 147 5.63 30.32 4.29
N PHE A 148 5.56 29.00 4.45
CA PHE A 148 5.36 28.35 5.75
C PHE A 148 6.24 27.12 5.87
N ILE A 149 6.67 26.84 7.09
CA ILE A 149 7.37 25.61 7.44
C ILE A 149 6.41 24.81 8.32
N ALA A 150 6.08 23.60 7.89
CA ALA A 150 5.37 22.65 8.73
C ALA A 150 6.40 21.93 9.61
N ILE A 151 6.27 22.09 10.92
CA ILE A 151 7.09 21.42 11.94
C ILE A 151 6.33 20.20 12.45
#